data_5bdb71386be0072d5be2b747e5250171
#
_entry.id   5bdb71386be0072d5be2b747e5250171
#
_cell.length_a   1.000
_cell.length_b   1.000
_cell.length_c   1.000
_cell.angle_alpha   90.00
_cell.angle_beta   90.00
_cell.angle_gamma   90.00
#
_symmetry.space_group_name_H-M   'P 1'
#
loop_
_entity.id
_entity.type
_entity.pdbx_description
1 polymer ?
#
loop_
_entity_poly.entity_id
_entity_poly.type
_entity_poly.pdbx_seq_one_letter_code
_entity_poly.pdbx_strand_id
1 'polypeptide(L)'
;MQPPHPPFPDRLVQMKLPMSIPQFDVLDELKNVYIKIPLLQAIKDIPIYTKSIKEMCLKKPTRKRIDPQTIHVIGHLAGLMTNTISMEKYVDPGIPRVTTIINNIQIPNTLIDLGAAINVMTLETMRTLQLINLQHTTIVLELADRSKVIPEGILEDIIVSLDSWEYLVDFLVLQPKSNLGGHPIILGRPWLATADAFIGCRSSNMIISRGTERKQLTLYPSAQSPAITHNLWFDEK
;
A
#
# COMPACT_ATOMS: atom_id res chain seq x y z
N MET A 1 42.70 61.81 -27.72
CA MET A 1 41.65 61.17 -26.91
C MET A 1 41.95 59.70 -26.82
N GLN A 2 42.35 59.19 -25.64
CA GLN A 2 42.53 57.77 -25.37
C GLN A 2 41.17 57.10 -25.26
N PRO A 3 40.96 55.91 -25.82
CA PRO A 3 39.71 55.17 -25.67
C PRO A 3 39.50 54.78 -24.17
N PRO A 4 38.26 54.74 -23.68
CA PRO A 4 37.99 54.41 -22.29
C PRO A 4 38.40 52.98 -21.98
N HIS A 5 39.06 52.77 -20.82
CA HIS A 5 39.43 51.47 -20.30
C HIS A 5 38.18 50.63 -20.03
N PRO A 6 38.17 49.36 -20.47
CA PRO A 6 37.05 48.48 -20.17
C PRO A 6 36.95 48.23 -18.65
N PRO A 7 35.73 48.13 -18.09
CA PRO A 7 35.51 48.08 -16.63
C PRO A 7 36.03 46.83 -15.91
N PHE A 8 36.50 45.79 -16.63
CA PHE A 8 37.05 44.56 -16.03
C PHE A 8 38.21 43.99 -16.87
N PRO A 9 39.42 44.61 -16.84
CA PRO A 9 40.53 44.16 -17.65
C PRO A 9 41.03 42.74 -17.32
N ASP A 10 40.94 42.31 -16.07
CA ASP A 10 41.46 41.02 -15.63
C ASP A 10 40.63 39.80 -16.05
N ARG A 11 39.38 40.00 -16.53
CA ARG A 11 38.53 38.93 -17.06
C ARG A 11 38.80 38.60 -18.52
N LEU A 12 39.47 39.44 -19.24
CA LEU A 12 39.75 39.25 -20.66
C LEU A 12 41.06 38.49 -20.94
N VAL A 13 41.93 38.34 -19.92
CA VAL A 13 43.26 37.75 -20.08
C VAL A 13 43.29 36.22 -19.85
N GLN A 14 42.22 35.62 -19.33
CA GLN A 14 42.20 34.19 -18.99
C GLN A 14 41.36 33.26 -19.89
N MET A 15 40.94 33.68 -21.05
CA MET A 15 40.39 32.75 -22.03
C MET A 15 41.48 32.21 -22.96
N LYS A 16 42.42 31.43 -22.42
CA LYS A 16 43.07 30.40 -23.25
C LYS A 16 42.11 29.24 -23.37
N LEU A 17 41.36 29.23 -24.45
CA LEU A 17 40.64 28.04 -24.89
C LEU A 17 41.63 26.89 -25.05
N PRO A 18 41.49 25.76 -24.35
CA PRO A 18 42.23 24.57 -24.71
C PRO A 18 41.71 24.14 -26.08
N MET A 19 42.53 24.25 -27.11
CA MET A 19 42.33 23.64 -28.43
C MET A 19 42.55 22.12 -28.31
N SER A 20 41.69 21.42 -27.64
CA SER A 20 41.40 20.02 -27.90
C SER A 20 39.89 19.92 -28.06
N ILE A 21 39.44 19.83 -29.29
CA ILE A 21 38.10 19.39 -29.56
C ILE A 21 38.01 17.99 -28.92
N PRO A 22 37.16 17.76 -27.89
CA PRO A 22 36.97 16.43 -27.40
C PRO A 22 36.50 15.58 -28.59
N GLN A 23 37.22 14.50 -28.87
CA GLN A 23 36.83 13.54 -29.89
C GLN A 23 35.53 12.94 -29.40
N PHE A 24 34.42 13.45 -29.94
CA PHE A 24 33.06 13.04 -29.55
C PHE A 24 32.82 11.67 -30.15
N ASP A 25 32.91 10.61 -29.34
CA ASP A 25 32.57 9.26 -29.78
C ASP A 25 31.06 9.07 -29.73
N VAL A 26 30.41 9.28 -30.88
CA VAL A 26 28.97 9.11 -31.06
C VAL A 26 28.50 7.72 -30.62
N LEU A 27 29.33 6.70 -30.76
CA LEU A 27 28.98 5.33 -30.41
C LEU A 27 28.89 5.14 -28.87
N ASP A 28 29.74 5.81 -28.10
CA ASP A 28 29.70 5.73 -26.63
C ASP A 28 28.48 6.49 -26.08
N GLU A 29 28.12 7.62 -26.66
CA GLU A 29 26.91 8.36 -26.28
C GLU A 29 25.63 7.57 -26.62
N LEU A 30 25.62 6.88 -27.77
CA LEU A 30 24.48 6.07 -28.18
C LEU A 30 24.25 4.85 -27.29
N LYS A 31 25.27 4.34 -26.59
CA LYS A 31 25.12 3.24 -25.63
C LYS A 31 24.23 3.61 -24.44
N ASN A 32 24.13 4.89 -24.10
CA ASN A 32 23.37 5.42 -22.98
C ASN A 32 21.98 5.93 -23.36
N VAL A 33 21.59 5.81 -24.64
CA VAL A 33 20.28 6.24 -25.11
C VAL A 33 19.25 5.14 -24.89
N TYR A 34 18.30 5.39 -24.02
CA TYR A 34 17.18 4.49 -23.76
C TYR A 34 15.92 4.97 -24.45
N ILE A 35 15.37 4.15 -25.34
CA ILE A 35 14.09 4.41 -26.03
C ILE A 35 13.04 3.47 -25.44
N LYS A 36 11.95 4.02 -24.92
CA LYS A 36 10.80 3.23 -24.49
C LYS A 36 9.90 2.93 -25.69
N ILE A 37 9.92 1.69 -26.16
CA ILE A 37 9.04 1.20 -27.22
C ILE A 37 8.07 0.20 -26.61
N PRO A 38 6.74 0.27 -26.89
CA PRO A 38 5.80 -0.76 -26.48
C PRO A 38 6.27 -2.15 -26.96
N LEU A 39 6.29 -3.15 -26.11
CA LEU A 39 6.85 -4.48 -26.40
C LEU A 39 6.27 -5.09 -27.70
N LEU A 40 4.96 -4.98 -27.90
CA LEU A 40 4.29 -5.48 -29.11
C LEU A 40 4.76 -4.79 -30.39
N GLN A 41 5.08 -3.49 -30.31
CA GLN A 41 5.60 -2.72 -31.44
C GLN A 41 7.05 -3.14 -31.71
N ALA A 42 7.87 -3.24 -30.67
CA ALA A 42 9.26 -3.68 -30.80
C ALA A 42 9.38 -5.10 -31.41
N ILE A 43 8.47 -6.00 -31.09
CA ILE A 43 8.42 -7.36 -31.66
C ILE A 43 8.07 -7.30 -33.15
N LYS A 44 7.19 -6.40 -33.58
CA LYS A 44 6.80 -6.25 -34.99
C LYS A 44 7.89 -5.64 -35.84
N ASP A 45 8.55 -4.58 -35.32
CA ASP A 45 9.44 -3.73 -36.10
C ASP A 45 10.89 -4.25 -36.10
N ILE A 46 11.28 -5.05 -35.12
CA ILE A 46 12.65 -5.54 -34.97
C ILE A 46 12.68 -7.07 -35.03
N PRO A 47 13.05 -7.66 -36.18
CA PRO A 47 13.02 -9.12 -36.39
C PRO A 47 13.86 -9.93 -35.38
N ILE A 48 14.93 -9.33 -34.85
CA ILE A 48 15.81 -9.97 -33.86
C ILE A 48 15.07 -10.23 -32.54
N TYR A 49 14.17 -9.33 -32.12
CA TYR A 49 13.37 -9.52 -30.90
C TYR A 49 12.35 -10.63 -31.09
N THR A 50 11.74 -10.75 -32.25
CA THR A 50 10.84 -11.84 -32.58
C THR A 50 11.54 -13.19 -32.45
N LYS A 51 12.77 -13.30 -32.94
CA LYS A 51 13.57 -14.51 -32.87
C LYS A 51 13.96 -14.84 -31.43
N SER A 52 14.47 -13.88 -30.68
CA SER A 52 14.89 -14.07 -29.27
C SER A 52 13.72 -14.46 -28.37
N ILE A 53 12.54 -13.87 -28.56
CA ILE A 53 11.35 -14.21 -27.78
C ILE A 53 10.87 -15.60 -28.15
N LYS A 54 10.85 -15.98 -29.42
CA LYS A 54 10.53 -17.35 -29.84
C LYS A 54 11.50 -18.37 -29.23
N GLU A 55 12.79 -18.08 -29.21
CA GLU A 55 13.80 -18.95 -28.63
C GLU A 55 13.61 -19.11 -27.09
N MET A 56 13.26 -18.02 -26.39
CA MET A 56 12.95 -18.07 -24.97
C MET A 56 11.66 -18.84 -24.67
N CYS A 57 10.62 -18.68 -25.50
CA CYS A 57 9.35 -19.36 -25.33
C CYS A 57 9.41 -20.84 -25.75
N LEU A 58 10.27 -21.18 -26.72
CA LEU A 58 10.42 -22.55 -27.25
C LEU A 58 11.43 -23.39 -26.46
N LYS A 59 12.33 -22.77 -25.72
CA LYS A 59 13.19 -23.49 -24.78
C LYS A 59 12.33 -24.03 -23.66
N LYS A 60 11.75 -25.21 -23.88
CA LYS A 60 11.29 -26.01 -22.74
C LYS A 60 12.44 -26.13 -21.80
N PRO A 61 12.26 -25.83 -20.47
CA PRO A 61 13.32 -26.12 -19.52
C PRO A 61 13.69 -27.57 -19.72
N THR A 62 14.91 -27.83 -20.18
CA THR A 62 15.45 -29.17 -20.29
C THR A 62 15.32 -29.76 -18.89
N ARG A 63 14.37 -30.70 -18.73
CA ARG A 63 14.32 -31.50 -17.52
C ARG A 63 15.72 -32.11 -17.40
N LYS A 64 16.53 -31.57 -16.48
CA LYS A 64 17.76 -32.23 -16.06
C LYS A 64 17.33 -33.65 -15.74
N ARG A 65 17.89 -34.65 -16.43
CA ARG A 65 17.72 -36.05 -16.03
C ARG A 65 18.13 -36.08 -14.57
N ILE A 66 17.16 -36.26 -13.69
CA ILE A 66 17.40 -36.45 -12.25
C ILE A 66 18.15 -37.76 -12.21
N ASP A 67 19.36 -37.71 -11.66
CA ASP A 67 20.11 -38.94 -11.38
C ASP A 67 19.20 -39.85 -10.58
N PRO A 68 18.93 -41.09 -11.06
CA PRO A 68 17.97 -41.98 -10.39
C PRO A 68 18.40 -42.34 -8.95
N GLN A 69 19.63 -42.02 -8.56
CA GLN A 69 20.11 -42.21 -7.19
C GLN A 69 19.91 -41.00 -6.27
N THR A 70 19.48 -39.86 -6.81
CA THR A 70 19.23 -38.65 -6.00
C THR A 70 17.77 -38.42 -5.82
N ILE A 71 17.24 -38.72 -4.66
CA ILE A 71 15.87 -38.40 -4.26
C ILE A 71 15.89 -37.02 -3.58
N HIS A 72 15.27 -36.03 -4.23
CA HIS A 72 15.08 -34.71 -3.60
C HIS A 72 13.92 -34.82 -2.61
N VAL A 73 14.24 -34.84 -1.32
CA VAL A 73 13.26 -34.75 -0.25
C VAL A 73 12.93 -33.29 -0.05
N ILE A 74 11.71 -32.89 -0.42
CA ILE A 74 11.21 -31.51 -0.31
C ILE A 74 10.12 -31.48 0.77
N GLY A 75 10.13 -30.42 1.60
CA GLY A 75 9.11 -30.19 2.61
C GLY A 75 9.51 -30.60 4.03
N HIS A 76 8.51 -30.92 4.87
CA HIS A 76 8.70 -31.20 6.30
C HIS A 76 9.73 -32.29 6.59
N LEU A 77 9.77 -33.33 5.75
CA LEU A 77 10.70 -34.45 5.90
C LEU A 77 12.17 -34.04 5.69
N ALA A 78 12.44 -33.11 4.77
CA ALA A 78 13.78 -32.56 4.56
C ALA A 78 14.26 -31.77 5.79
N GLY A 79 13.37 -31.00 6.40
CA GLY A 79 13.66 -30.26 7.65
C GLY A 79 14.00 -31.17 8.82
N LEU A 80 13.30 -32.29 8.96
CA LEU A 80 13.56 -33.30 10.00
C LEU A 80 14.90 -33.98 9.81
N MET A 81 15.32 -34.23 8.57
CA MET A 81 16.60 -34.89 8.27
C MET A 81 17.81 -33.96 8.36
N THR A 82 17.64 -32.68 8.08
CA THR A 82 18.72 -31.70 8.07
C THR A 82 18.79 -30.85 9.33
N ASN A 83 17.91 -31.09 10.31
CA ASN A 83 17.74 -30.25 11.51
C ASN A 83 17.49 -28.77 11.17
N THR A 84 17.03 -28.50 9.96
CA THR A 84 16.67 -27.15 9.50
C THR A 84 15.26 -26.86 10.00
N ILE A 85 15.09 -25.78 10.75
CA ILE A 85 13.77 -25.35 11.22
C ILE A 85 12.92 -25.02 9.97
N SER A 86 11.93 -25.87 9.70
CA SER A 86 10.95 -25.59 8.64
C SER A 86 10.16 -24.35 9.07
N MET A 87 10.19 -23.31 8.24
CA MET A 87 9.36 -22.13 8.50
C MET A 87 7.89 -22.55 8.44
N GLU A 88 7.20 -22.34 9.56
CA GLU A 88 5.80 -22.64 9.71
C GLU A 88 4.95 -21.67 8.86
N LYS A 89 4.02 -22.20 8.08
CA LYS A 89 3.06 -21.37 7.33
C LYS A 89 1.87 -21.05 8.23
N TYR A 90 1.53 -19.78 8.28
CA TYR A 90 0.38 -19.30 9.03
C TYR A 90 -0.79 -19.02 8.09
N VAL A 91 -1.98 -19.21 8.60
CA VAL A 91 -3.23 -18.91 7.90
C VAL A 91 -3.46 -17.39 7.93
N ASP A 92 -4.21 -16.87 6.96
CA ASP A 92 -4.66 -15.48 6.95
C ASP A 92 -5.46 -15.17 8.24
N PRO A 93 -5.02 -14.18 9.05
CA PRO A 93 -5.72 -13.81 10.28
C PRO A 93 -7.07 -13.12 10.03
N GLY A 94 -7.36 -12.71 8.80
CA GLY A 94 -8.60 -12.04 8.42
C GLY A 94 -8.47 -10.52 8.36
N ILE A 95 -9.61 -9.84 8.52
CA ILE A 95 -9.70 -8.38 8.42
C ILE A 95 -9.35 -7.72 9.75
N PRO A 96 -8.35 -6.80 9.78
CA PRO A 96 -7.96 -6.12 11.02
C PRO A 96 -9.02 -5.12 11.46
N ARG A 97 -9.59 -5.31 12.64
CA ARG A 97 -10.67 -4.50 13.20
C ARG A 97 -10.44 -4.19 14.67
N VAL A 98 -10.90 -3.03 15.08
CA VAL A 98 -10.92 -2.62 16.50
C VAL A 98 -12.30 -2.05 16.84
N THR A 99 -12.55 -1.89 18.14
CA THR A 99 -13.68 -1.08 18.63
C THR A 99 -13.15 0.29 19.01
N THR A 100 -13.72 1.35 18.42
CA THR A 100 -13.42 2.73 18.77
C THR A 100 -14.57 3.33 19.57
N ILE A 101 -14.31 4.42 20.27
CA ILE A 101 -15.32 5.18 21.02
C ILE A 101 -15.24 6.62 20.56
N ILE A 102 -16.38 7.20 20.17
CA ILE A 102 -16.55 8.60 19.82
C ILE A 102 -17.81 9.10 20.55
N ASN A 103 -17.70 10.25 21.21
CA ASN A 103 -18.81 10.80 22.01
C ASN A 103 -19.43 9.79 22.99
N ASN A 104 -18.62 8.96 23.64
CA ASN A 104 -19.05 7.88 24.55
C ASN A 104 -19.86 6.74 23.88
N ILE A 105 -19.95 6.73 22.56
CA ILE A 105 -20.61 5.67 21.80
C ILE A 105 -19.55 4.70 21.27
N GLN A 106 -19.71 3.42 21.59
CA GLN A 106 -18.85 2.37 21.05
C GLN A 106 -19.18 2.06 19.60
N ILE A 107 -18.16 2.04 18.77
CA ILE A 107 -18.28 1.75 17.35
C ILE A 107 -17.48 0.49 17.07
N PRO A 108 -18.16 -0.66 17.01
CA PRO A 108 -17.50 -1.92 16.65
C PRO A 108 -17.15 -1.94 15.16
N ASN A 109 -16.28 -2.87 14.78
CA ASN A 109 -15.87 -3.10 13.39
C ASN A 109 -15.21 -1.88 12.70
N THR A 110 -14.55 -1.00 13.46
CA THR A 110 -13.67 0.01 12.87
C THR A 110 -12.51 -0.69 12.17
N LEU A 111 -12.40 -0.48 10.87
CA LEU A 111 -11.38 -1.09 10.03
C LEU A 111 -10.03 -0.38 10.18
N ILE A 112 -8.96 -1.14 10.32
CA ILE A 112 -7.58 -0.64 10.23
C ILE A 112 -7.06 -0.92 8.81
N ASP A 113 -6.75 0.12 8.04
CA ASP A 113 -6.42 -0.03 6.62
C ASP A 113 -5.13 0.72 6.23
N LEU A 114 -4.05 -0.04 6.04
CA LEU A 114 -2.78 0.48 5.53
C LEU A 114 -2.87 0.96 4.07
N GLY A 115 -3.85 0.49 3.32
CA GLY A 115 -4.10 0.92 1.93
C GLY A 115 -4.73 2.31 1.85
N ALA A 116 -5.51 2.71 2.87
CA ALA A 116 -6.20 3.99 2.89
C ALA A 116 -5.23 5.16 3.17
N ALA A 117 -5.25 6.17 2.28
CA ALA A 117 -4.47 7.40 2.46
C ALA A 117 -5.11 8.41 3.41
N ILE A 118 -6.33 8.14 3.84
CA ILE A 118 -7.19 9.01 4.65
C ILE A 118 -7.97 8.17 5.64
N ASN A 119 -8.54 8.84 6.66
CA ASN A 119 -9.56 8.20 7.50
C ASN A 119 -10.95 8.50 6.92
N VAL A 120 -11.84 7.54 7.00
CA VAL A 120 -13.19 7.63 6.43
C VAL A 120 -14.24 7.32 7.49
N MET A 121 -15.32 8.07 7.48
CA MET A 121 -16.51 7.81 8.27
C MET A 121 -17.74 7.78 7.34
N THR A 122 -18.68 6.87 7.58
CA THR A 122 -19.95 6.89 6.84
C THR A 122 -20.84 8.03 7.31
N LEU A 123 -21.62 8.60 6.39
CA LEU A 123 -22.59 9.66 6.72
C LEU A 123 -23.61 9.18 7.78
N GLU A 124 -23.98 7.91 7.74
CA GLU A 124 -24.86 7.30 8.74
C GLU A 124 -24.23 7.31 10.14
N THR A 125 -22.94 6.91 10.23
CA THR A 125 -22.19 6.95 11.49
C THR A 125 -22.08 8.38 12.02
N MET A 126 -21.73 9.34 11.16
CA MET A 126 -21.67 10.75 11.53
C MET A 126 -22.98 11.23 12.16
N ARG A 127 -24.13 10.90 11.54
CA ARG A 127 -25.46 11.26 12.04
C ARG A 127 -25.79 10.57 13.38
N THR A 128 -25.46 9.29 13.50
CA THR A 128 -25.66 8.52 14.74
C THR A 128 -24.86 9.10 15.91
N LEU A 129 -23.65 9.58 15.63
CA LEU A 129 -22.78 10.22 16.61
C LEU A 129 -23.13 11.69 16.85
N GLN A 130 -24.13 12.24 16.16
CA GLN A 130 -24.57 13.63 16.24
C GLN A 130 -23.43 14.65 15.98
N LEU A 131 -22.52 14.33 15.06
CA LEU A 131 -21.46 15.22 14.66
C LEU A 131 -22.00 16.25 13.65
N ILE A 132 -21.92 17.54 13.99
CA ILE A 132 -22.59 18.61 13.22
C ILE A 132 -21.63 19.51 12.44
N ASN A 133 -20.32 19.45 12.72
CA ASN A 133 -19.32 20.38 12.16
C ASN A 133 -18.76 19.90 10.82
N LEU A 134 -19.60 19.37 9.93
CA LEU A 134 -19.18 18.95 8.60
C LEU A 134 -18.79 20.16 7.75
N GLN A 135 -17.53 20.24 7.35
CA GLN A 135 -17.00 21.30 6.50
C GLN A 135 -17.00 20.87 5.04
N HIS A 136 -17.18 21.83 4.15
CA HIS A 136 -17.06 21.57 2.71
C HIS A 136 -15.63 21.24 2.32
N THR A 137 -15.44 20.27 1.42
CA THR A 137 -14.13 19.91 0.89
C THR A 137 -14.16 19.85 -0.63
N THR A 138 -13.02 20.16 -1.26
CA THR A 138 -12.80 20.02 -2.71
C THR A 138 -12.07 18.72 -3.06
N ILE A 139 -11.82 17.87 -2.08
CA ILE A 139 -11.12 16.60 -2.26
C ILE A 139 -12.00 15.66 -3.10
N VAL A 140 -11.39 15.00 -4.08
CA VAL A 140 -12.00 13.91 -4.83
C VAL A 140 -11.20 12.65 -4.54
N LEU A 141 -11.88 11.59 -4.10
CA LEU A 141 -11.26 10.31 -3.83
C LEU A 141 -11.21 9.46 -5.07
N GLU A 142 -10.08 8.85 -5.34
CA GLU A 142 -9.94 7.78 -6.32
C GLU A 142 -9.84 6.45 -5.59
N LEU A 143 -10.78 5.56 -5.86
CA LEU A 143 -10.81 4.21 -5.29
C LEU A 143 -9.89 3.25 -6.04
N ALA A 144 -9.70 2.05 -5.52
CA ALA A 144 -8.82 1.04 -6.11
C ALA A 144 -9.25 0.61 -7.53
N ASP A 145 -10.55 0.68 -7.85
CA ASP A 145 -11.12 0.43 -9.18
C ASP A 145 -11.03 1.66 -10.11
N ARG A 146 -10.34 2.74 -9.67
CA ARG A 146 -10.21 4.05 -10.34
C ARG A 146 -11.53 4.83 -10.44
N SER A 147 -12.58 4.42 -9.80
CA SER A 147 -13.79 5.22 -9.69
C SER A 147 -13.52 6.45 -8.80
N LYS A 148 -14.20 7.55 -9.10
CA LYS A 148 -14.08 8.80 -8.34
C LYS A 148 -15.30 8.97 -7.47
N VAL A 149 -15.05 9.30 -6.22
CA VAL A 149 -16.09 9.58 -5.22
C VAL A 149 -15.86 10.98 -4.65
N ILE A 150 -16.92 11.76 -4.60
CA ILE A 150 -16.92 13.08 -3.97
C ILE A 150 -17.45 12.88 -2.54
N PRO A 151 -16.66 13.25 -1.51
CA PRO A 151 -17.10 13.20 -0.13
C PRO A 151 -18.23 14.20 0.15
N GLU A 152 -19.06 13.93 1.14
CA GLU A 152 -20.05 14.87 1.67
C GLU A 152 -19.37 16.07 2.35
N GLY A 153 -18.16 15.86 2.90
CA GLY A 153 -17.35 16.87 3.55
C GLY A 153 -16.24 16.26 4.38
N ILE A 154 -15.61 17.10 5.20
CA ILE A 154 -14.57 16.73 6.17
C ILE A 154 -15.03 17.09 7.58
N LEU A 155 -14.77 16.20 8.53
CA LEU A 155 -14.84 16.45 9.96
C LEU A 155 -13.42 16.53 10.48
N GLU A 156 -13.07 17.66 11.08
CA GLU A 156 -11.73 17.87 11.64
C GLU A 156 -11.73 17.70 13.15
N ASP A 157 -10.61 17.27 13.71
CA ASP A 157 -10.33 17.18 15.14
C ASP A 157 -11.35 16.35 15.95
N ILE A 158 -11.84 15.27 15.37
CA ILE A 158 -12.73 14.35 16.08
C ILE A 158 -11.93 13.52 17.08
N ILE A 159 -12.35 13.55 18.34
CA ILE A 159 -11.74 12.73 19.40
C ILE A 159 -12.19 11.27 19.23
N VAL A 160 -11.22 10.42 18.92
CA VAL A 160 -11.40 8.97 18.80
C VAL A 160 -10.64 8.29 19.93
N SER A 161 -11.37 7.58 20.78
CA SER A 161 -10.76 6.81 21.86
C SER A 161 -10.60 5.34 21.47
N LEU A 162 -9.41 4.82 21.65
CA LEU A 162 -9.11 3.39 21.59
C LEU A 162 -8.67 2.95 22.99
N ASP A 163 -9.48 2.10 23.58
CA ASP A 163 -9.33 1.72 24.98
C ASP A 163 -9.32 2.98 25.87
N SER A 164 -8.19 3.36 26.47
CA SER A 164 -8.09 4.56 27.33
C SER A 164 -7.29 5.71 26.70
N TRP A 165 -6.89 5.58 25.44
CA TRP A 165 -6.12 6.62 24.73
C TRP A 165 -6.98 7.34 23.70
N GLU A 166 -6.82 8.66 23.65
CA GLU A 166 -7.55 9.55 22.77
C GLU A 166 -6.65 10.11 21.69
N TYR A 167 -7.19 10.23 20.48
CA TYR A 167 -6.53 10.76 19.29
C TYR A 167 -7.44 11.77 18.61
N LEU A 168 -6.87 12.86 18.13
CA LEU A 168 -7.55 13.77 17.20
C LEU A 168 -7.43 13.18 15.80
N VAL A 169 -8.56 13.04 15.11
CA VAL A 169 -8.66 12.36 13.83
C VAL A 169 -9.55 13.16 12.90
N ASP A 170 -9.04 13.45 11.70
CA ASP A 170 -9.84 14.02 10.63
C ASP A 170 -10.46 12.92 9.79
N PHE A 171 -11.74 13.08 9.45
CA PHE A 171 -12.50 12.12 8.65
C PHE A 171 -13.05 12.75 7.40
N LEU A 172 -12.84 12.10 6.25
CA LEU A 172 -13.69 12.33 5.09
C LEU A 172 -14.99 11.54 5.26
N VAL A 173 -16.11 12.26 5.13
CA VAL A 173 -17.44 11.67 5.28
C VAL A 173 -17.94 11.21 3.92
N LEU A 174 -18.28 9.93 3.82
CA LEU A 174 -18.80 9.33 2.60
C LEU A 174 -20.21 8.80 2.80
N GLN A 175 -21.01 8.92 1.75
CA GLN A 175 -22.26 8.17 1.63
C GLN A 175 -22.05 6.99 0.68
N PRO A 176 -21.75 5.79 1.19
CA PRO A 176 -21.53 4.63 0.34
C PRO A 176 -22.85 4.20 -0.32
N LYS A 177 -22.79 3.80 -1.59
CA LYS A 177 -23.93 3.24 -2.33
C LYS A 177 -24.35 1.86 -1.81
N SER A 178 -23.46 1.18 -1.11
CA SER A 178 -23.68 -0.08 -0.41
C SER A 178 -22.91 -0.01 0.90
N ASN A 179 -23.30 -0.80 1.90
CA ASN A 179 -22.55 -0.85 3.16
C ASN A 179 -21.07 -1.11 2.86
N LEU A 180 -20.19 -0.28 3.46
CA LEU A 180 -18.71 -0.42 3.36
C LEU A 180 -18.24 -1.76 3.98
N GLY A 181 -18.78 -2.90 3.51
CA GLY A 181 -18.47 -4.20 4.09
C GLY A 181 -18.85 -4.34 5.57
N GLY A 182 -19.73 -3.48 6.09
CA GLY A 182 -20.10 -3.43 7.51
C GLY A 182 -19.13 -2.64 8.39
N HIS A 183 -18.24 -1.83 7.78
CA HIS A 183 -17.28 -1.00 8.50
C HIS A 183 -17.78 0.47 8.57
N PRO A 184 -18.21 0.94 9.75
CA PRO A 184 -18.72 2.33 9.90
C PRO A 184 -17.60 3.37 9.82
N ILE A 185 -16.38 2.98 10.19
CA ILE A 185 -15.18 3.81 10.20
C ILE A 185 -14.01 3.02 9.61
N ILE A 186 -13.16 3.72 8.88
CA ILE A 186 -11.86 3.25 8.40
C ILE A 186 -10.79 4.19 8.96
N LEU A 187 -9.85 3.64 9.71
CA LEU A 187 -8.65 4.33 10.17
C LEU A 187 -7.50 4.00 9.24
N GLY A 188 -7.09 5.00 8.46
CA GLY A 188 -6.04 4.89 7.45
C GLY A 188 -4.66 5.26 7.98
N ARG A 189 -3.72 5.43 7.05
CA ARG A 189 -2.33 5.79 7.36
C ARG A 189 -2.17 7.05 8.22
N PRO A 190 -2.98 8.13 8.10
CA PRO A 190 -2.82 9.30 8.96
C PRO A 190 -2.98 8.95 10.45
N TRP A 191 -4.02 8.18 10.78
CA TRP A 191 -4.21 7.73 12.17
C TRP A 191 -3.13 6.74 12.60
N LEU A 192 -2.76 5.77 11.74
CA LEU A 192 -1.72 4.79 12.04
C LEU A 192 -0.37 5.45 12.35
N ALA A 193 -0.03 6.51 11.61
CA ALA A 193 1.17 7.30 11.87
C ALA A 193 1.09 8.07 13.20
N THR A 194 -0.07 8.66 13.51
CA THR A 194 -0.29 9.39 14.77
C THR A 194 -0.22 8.46 15.98
N ALA A 195 -0.73 7.24 15.85
CA ALA A 195 -0.72 6.23 16.91
C ALA A 195 0.62 5.48 17.02
N ASP A 196 1.59 5.75 16.13
CA ASP A 196 2.83 4.98 16.00
C ASP A 196 2.54 3.48 16.05
N ALA A 197 1.64 3.04 15.15
CA ALA A 197 1.05 1.73 15.19
C ALA A 197 1.96 0.65 14.57
N PHE A 198 2.15 -0.44 15.29
CA PHE A 198 2.82 -1.64 14.82
C PHE A 198 1.83 -2.81 14.75
N ILE A 199 1.68 -3.42 13.57
CA ILE A 199 0.72 -4.50 13.33
C ILE A 199 1.45 -5.84 13.25
N GLY A 200 1.11 -6.76 14.17
CA GLY A 200 1.60 -8.12 14.20
C GLY A 200 0.57 -9.10 13.63
N CYS A 201 0.68 -9.43 12.34
CA CYS A 201 -0.25 -10.36 11.70
C CYS A 201 -0.24 -11.75 12.35
N ARG A 202 0.94 -12.26 12.69
CA ARG A 202 1.07 -13.57 13.36
C ARG A 202 0.49 -13.57 14.77
N SER A 203 0.71 -12.50 15.52
CA SER A 203 0.26 -12.37 16.90
C SER A 203 -1.17 -11.86 17.02
N SER A 204 -1.81 -11.51 15.89
CA SER A 204 -3.18 -10.99 15.81
C SER A 204 -3.40 -9.75 16.70
N ASN A 205 -2.37 -8.90 16.80
CA ASN A 205 -2.44 -7.71 17.64
C ASN A 205 -1.87 -6.48 16.93
N MET A 206 -2.20 -5.33 17.49
CA MET A 206 -1.59 -4.04 17.15
C MET A 206 -1.02 -3.43 18.43
N ILE A 207 0.19 -2.92 18.34
CA ILE A 207 0.80 -2.12 19.39
C ILE A 207 0.69 -0.67 18.95
N ILE A 208 0.15 0.18 19.80
CA ILE A 208 0.15 1.62 19.64
C ILE A 208 1.09 2.23 20.68
N SER A 209 1.76 3.35 20.33
CA SER A 209 2.78 3.96 21.17
C SER A 209 2.48 5.44 21.40
N ARG A 210 2.80 5.92 22.62
CA ARG A 210 2.76 7.33 22.96
C ARG A 210 3.99 7.65 23.81
N GLY A 211 5.02 8.19 23.18
CA GLY A 211 6.31 8.38 23.85
C GLY A 211 6.91 7.05 24.29
N THR A 212 7.07 6.84 25.60
CA THR A 212 7.59 5.59 26.16
C THR A 212 6.51 4.55 26.47
N GLU A 213 5.26 4.96 26.49
CA GLU A 213 4.13 4.06 26.78
C GLU A 213 3.72 3.28 25.54
N ARG A 214 3.36 2.02 25.74
CA ARG A 214 2.89 1.13 24.68
C ARG A 214 1.64 0.39 25.16
N LYS A 215 0.72 0.19 24.23
CA LYS A 215 -0.51 -0.54 24.48
C LYS A 215 -0.75 -1.56 23.37
N GLN A 216 -1.17 -2.74 23.76
CA GLN A 216 -1.48 -3.83 22.84
C GLN A 216 -2.99 -3.98 22.70
N LEU A 217 -3.46 -4.04 21.46
CA LEU A 217 -4.87 -4.19 21.08
C LEU A 217 -5.04 -5.47 20.26
N THR A 218 -6.14 -6.17 20.44
CA THR A 218 -6.50 -7.33 19.59
C THR A 218 -7.09 -6.83 18.28
N LEU A 219 -6.48 -7.22 17.14
CA LEU A 219 -6.86 -6.75 15.81
C LEU A 219 -7.85 -7.66 15.09
N TYR A 220 -7.74 -8.94 15.32
CA TYR A 220 -8.54 -9.96 14.63
C TYR A 220 -9.41 -10.65 15.66
N PRO A 221 -10.46 -9.97 16.17
CA PRO A 221 -11.38 -10.65 17.07
C PRO A 221 -11.94 -11.86 16.34
N SER A 222 -11.87 -13.03 16.96
CA SER A 222 -12.49 -14.24 16.44
C SER A 222 -13.91 -13.90 16.02
N ALA A 223 -14.24 -14.16 14.75
CA ALA A 223 -15.61 -14.03 14.29
C ALA A 223 -16.46 -14.86 15.27
N GLN A 224 -17.30 -14.20 16.04
CA GLN A 224 -18.41 -14.91 16.65
C GLN A 224 -19.13 -15.50 15.45
N SER A 225 -19.07 -16.82 15.31
CA SER A 225 -19.85 -17.54 14.31
C SER A 225 -21.25 -16.97 14.43
N PRO A 226 -21.84 -16.42 13.35
CA PRO A 226 -23.26 -16.09 13.40
C PRO A 226 -23.92 -17.37 13.87
N ALA A 227 -24.65 -17.31 14.98
CA ALA A 227 -25.45 -18.43 15.43
C ALA A 227 -26.27 -18.83 14.21
N ILE A 228 -25.97 -20.03 13.65
CA ILE A 228 -26.76 -20.57 12.56
C ILE A 228 -28.11 -20.84 13.19
N THR A 229 -29.00 -19.86 13.12
CA THR A 229 -30.41 -20.07 13.29
C THR A 229 -30.81 -20.90 12.08
N HIS A 230 -30.76 -22.22 12.27
CA HIS A 230 -31.47 -23.15 11.43
C HIS A 230 -32.96 -22.82 11.51
N ASN A 231 -33.42 -21.91 10.69
CA ASN A 231 -34.81 -21.87 10.32
C ASN A 231 -35.02 -23.00 9.30
N LEU A 232 -35.30 -24.18 9.86
CA LEU A 232 -35.91 -25.30 9.16
C LEU A 232 -37.29 -24.83 8.65
N TRP A 233 -37.36 -24.35 7.42
CA TRP A 233 -38.59 -24.35 6.66
C TRP A 233 -38.70 -25.72 5.95
N PHE A 234 -39.12 -26.71 6.69
CA PHE A 234 -39.85 -27.86 6.10
C PHE A 234 -41.32 -27.48 6.16
N ASP A 235 -41.86 -26.99 5.08
CA ASP A 235 -43.31 -27.08 4.83
C ASP A 235 -43.58 -28.41 4.17
N GLU A 236 -44.23 -29.30 4.91
CA GLU A 236 -44.99 -30.42 4.39
C GLU A 236 -46.15 -29.87 3.53
N LYS A 237 -46.19 -30.29 2.27
CA LYS A 237 -47.41 -30.84 1.65
C LYS A 237 -47.09 -31.43 0.28
#